data_bac19bb63401fb4a46145392cc9e2a84
#
_entry.id   bac19bb63401fb4a46145392cc9e2a84
#
_cell.length_a   1.000
_cell.length_b   1.000
_cell.length_c   1.000
_cell.angle_alpha   90.00
_cell.angle_beta   90.00
_cell.angle_gamma   90.00
#
_symmetry.space_group_name_H-M   'P 1'
#
loop_
_entity.id
_entity.type
_entity.pdbx_description
1 polymer ?
#
loop_
_entity_poly.entity_id
_entity_poly.type
_entity_poly.pdbx_seq_one_letter_code
_entity_poly.pdbx_strand_id
1 'polypeptide(L)'
;ITINYREAYNIFACNGILFNHESPVRGETFVTKKIVSALCKIKKGYKTKLYLGNLNAKRDWGHAKDYVVAMWKMLQKKNPDDYVIATGKQYTVKQFVNFVLEELKIKYYWKGTGINSKCYDHNGKCIVECDKAYFRPLEVDTLLGNSRKARKELNWKVKYNIKKLVNEMVSFELKN
;
A
#
# COMPACT_ATOMS: atom_id res chain seq x y z
N ILE A 1 -19.81 -11.66 -14.27
CA ILE A 1 -19.53 -12.98 -14.86
C ILE A 1 -19.44 -14.04 -13.77
N THR A 2 -18.57 -13.96 -12.76
CA THR A 2 -18.38 -14.99 -11.71
C THR A 2 -19.67 -15.42 -11.04
N ILE A 3 -20.53 -14.47 -10.64
CA ILE A 3 -21.82 -14.77 -10.02
C ILE A 3 -22.72 -15.56 -10.98
N ASN A 4 -22.86 -15.10 -12.24
CA ASN A 4 -23.68 -15.80 -13.23
C ASN A 4 -23.23 -17.26 -13.44
N TYR A 5 -21.93 -17.50 -13.57
CA TYR A 5 -21.39 -18.84 -13.74
C TYR A 5 -21.54 -19.70 -12.49
N ARG A 6 -21.36 -19.11 -11.31
CA ARG A 6 -21.61 -19.77 -10.03
C ARG A 6 -23.04 -20.29 -9.92
N GLU A 7 -24.01 -19.43 -10.26
CA GLU A 7 -25.45 -19.76 -10.17
C GLU A 7 -25.91 -20.69 -11.29
N ALA A 8 -25.46 -20.45 -12.54
CA ALA A 8 -25.91 -21.22 -13.70
C ALA A 8 -25.31 -22.64 -13.75
N TYR A 9 -24.07 -22.81 -13.31
CA TYR A 9 -23.32 -24.06 -13.46
C TYR A 9 -22.92 -24.70 -12.12
N ASN A 10 -23.40 -24.16 -10.99
CA ASN A 10 -23.10 -24.63 -9.65
C ASN A 10 -21.58 -24.77 -9.37
N ILE A 11 -20.79 -23.81 -9.91
CA ILE A 11 -19.34 -23.78 -9.76
C ILE A 11 -19.00 -23.15 -8.40
N PHE A 12 -18.07 -23.74 -7.66
CA PHE A 12 -17.55 -23.13 -6.45
C PHE A 12 -16.57 -21.99 -6.83
N ALA A 13 -17.09 -20.78 -6.98
CA ALA A 13 -16.32 -19.61 -7.36
C ALA A 13 -16.59 -18.42 -6.42
N CYS A 14 -15.53 -17.81 -5.87
CA CYS A 14 -15.60 -16.65 -5.00
C CYS A 14 -14.95 -15.44 -5.64
N ASN A 15 -15.52 -14.23 -5.48
CA ASN A 15 -14.81 -13.01 -5.79
C ASN A 15 -14.11 -12.45 -4.54
N GLY A 16 -12.80 -12.25 -4.64
CA GLY A 16 -12.06 -11.45 -3.69
C GLY A 16 -11.87 -10.03 -4.21
N ILE A 17 -12.56 -9.05 -3.63
CA ILE A 17 -12.37 -7.62 -3.94
C ILE A 17 -11.23 -7.12 -3.06
N LEU A 18 -10.00 -7.23 -3.57
CA LEU A 18 -8.79 -6.98 -2.81
C LEU A 18 -8.36 -5.52 -2.91
N PHE A 19 -8.26 -4.84 -1.79
CA PHE A 19 -7.66 -3.51 -1.71
C PHE A 19 -6.14 -3.60 -1.84
N ASN A 20 -5.45 -2.45 -1.84
CA ASN A 20 -4.01 -2.42 -2.08
C ASN A 20 -3.27 -3.31 -1.06
N HIS A 21 -2.55 -4.30 -1.56
CA HIS A 21 -1.80 -5.23 -0.72
C HIS A 21 -0.35 -5.28 -1.16
N GLU A 22 0.52 -5.11 -0.19
CA GLU A 22 1.93 -4.82 -0.39
C GLU A 22 2.80 -5.88 0.30
N SER A 23 4.04 -5.98 -0.15
CA SER A 23 5.05 -6.85 0.45
C SER A 23 6.45 -6.43 0.01
N PRO A 24 7.53 -7.00 0.58
CA PRO A 24 8.90 -6.78 0.11
C PRO A 24 9.12 -7.06 -1.38
N VAL A 25 8.37 -8.02 -1.95
CA VAL A 25 8.46 -8.43 -3.36
C VAL A 25 7.44 -7.71 -4.26
N ARG A 26 6.83 -6.61 -3.79
CA ARG A 26 5.95 -5.78 -4.62
C ARG A 26 6.70 -5.26 -5.85
N GLY A 27 6.04 -5.20 -7.01
CA GLY A 27 6.64 -4.66 -8.22
C GLY A 27 7.09 -3.20 -8.08
N GLU A 28 8.18 -2.83 -8.72
CA GLU A 28 8.86 -1.53 -8.57
C GLU A 28 8.04 -0.33 -9.07
N THR A 29 7.10 -0.56 -9.98
CA THR A 29 6.20 0.47 -10.51
C THR A 29 5.14 0.94 -9.52
N PHE A 30 4.89 0.17 -8.45
CA PHE A 30 3.92 0.52 -7.42
C PHE A 30 4.49 1.54 -6.44
N VAL A 31 3.65 2.51 -6.05
CA VAL A 31 4.04 3.67 -5.26
C VAL A 31 4.74 3.32 -3.95
N THR A 32 4.28 2.29 -3.24
CA THR A 32 4.87 1.83 -1.97
C THR A 32 6.29 1.31 -2.16
N LYS A 33 6.51 0.43 -3.14
CA LYS A 33 7.83 -0.10 -3.47
C LYS A 33 8.76 0.99 -3.99
N LYS A 34 8.26 1.87 -4.87
CA LYS A 34 9.01 3.04 -5.36
C LYS A 34 9.51 3.92 -4.21
N ILE A 35 8.64 4.21 -3.22
CA ILE A 35 9.01 5.02 -2.04
C ILE A 35 10.11 4.31 -1.23
N VAL A 36 9.91 3.06 -0.88
CA VAL A 36 10.85 2.29 -0.06
C VAL A 36 12.22 2.19 -0.75
N SER A 37 12.25 1.76 -2.02
CA SER A 37 13.49 1.61 -2.79
C SER A 37 14.27 2.93 -2.91
N ALA A 38 13.59 4.03 -3.28
CA ALA A 38 14.25 5.32 -3.44
C ALA A 38 14.80 5.85 -2.10
N LEU A 39 14.05 5.75 -1.01
CA LEU A 39 14.50 6.25 0.30
C LEU A 39 15.60 5.36 0.90
N CYS A 40 15.59 4.05 0.66
CA CYS A 40 16.69 3.16 1.03
C CYS A 40 17.98 3.49 0.25
N LYS A 41 17.89 3.78 -1.06
CA LYS A 41 19.03 4.26 -1.86
C LYS A 41 19.58 5.58 -1.31
N ILE A 42 18.71 6.54 -0.95
CA ILE A 42 19.13 7.79 -0.31
C ILE A 42 19.84 7.52 1.01
N LYS A 43 19.32 6.62 1.85
CA LYS A 43 19.95 6.20 3.11
C LYS A 43 21.33 5.58 2.90
N LYS A 44 21.52 4.80 1.82
CA LYS A 44 22.80 4.21 1.40
C LYS A 44 23.78 5.25 0.79
N GLY A 45 23.39 6.53 0.69
CA GLY A 45 24.25 7.62 0.19
C GLY A 45 24.17 7.89 -1.32
N TYR A 46 23.27 7.20 -2.04
CA TYR A 46 23.11 7.48 -3.47
C TYR A 46 22.58 8.89 -3.72
N LYS A 47 23.11 9.56 -4.74
CA LYS A 47 22.66 10.89 -5.19
C LYS A 47 21.35 10.77 -6.02
N THR A 48 20.26 10.38 -5.39
CA THR A 48 18.94 10.27 -6.04
C THR A 48 17.90 11.12 -5.33
N LYS A 49 16.75 11.34 -5.98
CA LYS A 49 15.58 12.03 -5.46
C LYS A 49 14.34 11.20 -5.80
N LEU A 50 13.38 11.15 -4.90
CA LEU A 50 12.09 10.50 -5.12
C LEU A 50 11.10 11.51 -5.72
N TYR A 51 10.57 11.20 -6.89
CA TYR A 51 9.51 11.97 -7.53
C TYR A 51 8.17 11.24 -7.40
N LEU A 52 7.16 11.94 -6.91
CA LEU A 52 5.81 11.44 -6.67
C LEU A 52 4.76 12.36 -7.28
N GLY A 53 3.55 11.84 -7.51
CA GLY A 53 2.37 12.62 -7.89
C GLY A 53 1.64 13.18 -6.66
N ASN A 54 0.32 12.89 -6.58
CA ASN A 54 -0.54 13.37 -5.51
C ASN A 54 -0.20 12.75 -4.14
N LEU A 55 0.42 13.54 -3.27
CA LEU A 55 0.77 13.13 -1.91
C LEU A 55 -0.45 13.00 -0.98
N ASN A 56 -1.60 13.59 -1.35
CA ASN A 56 -2.81 13.60 -0.53
C ASN A 56 -3.72 12.41 -0.84
N ALA A 57 -3.49 11.69 -1.95
CA ALA A 57 -4.25 10.50 -2.29
C ALA A 57 -4.17 9.47 -1.15
N LYS A 58 -5.35 8.97 -0.73
CA LYS A 58 -5.50 8.04 0.40
C LYS A 58 -5.74 6.62 -0.10
N ARG A 59 -5.04 5.66 0.47
CA ARG A 59 -5.16 4.24 0.14
C ARG A 59 -5.26 3.39 1.39
N ASP A 60 -6.03 2.32 1.31
CA ASP A 60 -6.05 1.24 2.29
C ASP A 60 -4.96 0.23 1.88
N TRP A 61 -3.81 0.31 2.55
CA TRP A 61 -2.69 -0.62 2.32
C TRP A 61 -2.65 -1.70 3.37
N GLY A 62 -2.71 -2.95 2.93
CA GLY A 62 -2.52 -4.13 3.76
C GLY A 62 -1.30 -4.95 3.37
N HIS A 63 -0.99 -5.97 4.13
CA HIS A 63 0.09 -6.90 3.83
C HIS A 63 -0.41 -8.09 3.02
N ALA A 64 0.28 -8.45 1.94
CA ALA A 64 -0.11 -9.57 1.05
C ALA A 64 -0.33 -10.90 1.81
N LYS A 65 0.44 -11.18 2.85
CA LYS A 65 0.27 -12.37 3.70
C LYS A 65 -1.13 -12.46 4.32
N ASP A 66 -1.71 -11.34 4.77
CA ASP A 66 -3.07 -11.32 5.32
C ASP A 66 -4.10 -11.60 4.22
N TYR A 67 -3.87 -11.10 3.01
CA TYR A 67 -4.78 -11.26 1.87
C TYR A 67 -4.79 -12.70 1.35
N VAL A 68 -3.62 -13.35 1.26
CA VAL A 68 -3.53 -14.77 0.89
C VAL A 68 -4.29 -15.66 1.88
N VAL A 69 -4.21 -15.37 3.19
CA VAL A 69 -5.01 -16.07 4.20
C VAL A 69 -6.50 -15.90 3.97
N ALA A 70 -6.95 -14.70 3.56
CA ALA A 70 -8.36 -14.48 3.22
C ALA A 70 -8.78 -15.30 1.98
N MET A 71 -7.96 -15.31 0.94
CA MET A 71 -8.21 -16.12 -0.27
C MET A 71 -8.37 -17.60 0.06
N TRP A 72 -7.47 -18.14 0.86
CA TRP A 72 -7.58 -19.53 1.31
C TRP A 72 -8.86 -19.78 2.10
N LYS A 73 -9.21 -18.89 3.05
CA LYS A 73 -10.41 -19.02 3.88
C LYS A 73 -11.71 -18.96 3.08
N MET A 74 -11.78 -18.14 2.03
CA MET A 74 -12.94 -18.11 1.14
C MET A 74 -13.23 -19.48 0.53
N LEU A 75 -12.19 -20.21 0.13
CA LEU A 75 -12.29 -21.54 -0.46
C LEU A 75 -12.59 -22.67 0.55
N GLN A 76 -12.52 -22.39 1.85
CA GLN A 76 -12.86 -23.36 2.91
C GLN A 76 -14.33 -23.24 3.34
N LYS A 77 -15.11 -22.34 2.76
CA LYS A 77 -16.54 -22.21 3.08
C LYS A 77 -17.36 -23.32 2.43
N LYS A 78 -18.50 -23.65 3.04
CA LYS A 78 -19.47 -24.61 2.45
C LYS A 78 -20.05 -24.07 1.14
N ASN A 79 -20.38 -22.78 1.11
CA ASN A 79 -20.96 -22.11 -0.06
C ASN A 79 -20.03 -20.99 -0.52
N PRO A 80 -19.84 -20.81 -1.84
CA PRO A 80 -19.04 -19.72 -2.38
C PRO A 80 -19.75 -18.37 -2.21
N ASP A 81 -18.98 -17.33 -1.96
CA ASP A 81 -19.50 -15.95 -1.81
C ASP A 81 -18.42 -14.92 -2.16
N ASP A 82 -18.80 -13.63 -2.17
CA ASP A 82 -17.93 -12.53 -2.53
C ASP A 82 -17.52 -11.72 -1.30
N TYR A 83 -16.24 -11.37 -1.21
CA TYR A 83 -15.67 -10.73 -0.03
C TYR A 83 -14.78 -9.54 -0.38
N VAL A 84 -15.01 -8.42 0.30
CA VAL A 84 -14.06 -7.31 0.32
C VAL A 84 -12.96 -7.61 1.34
N ILE A 85 -11.71 -7.58 0.88
CA ILE A 85 -10.54 -7.76 1.72
C ILE A 85 -9.77 -6.44 1.79
N ALA A 86 -9.76 -5.84 2.98
CA ALA A 86 -9.20 -4.52 3.24
C ALA A 86 -8.83 -4.39 4.73
N THR A 87 -7.89 -3.51 5.04
CA THR A 87 -7.51 -3.28 6.44
C THR A 87 -8.56 -2.46 7.20
N GLY A 88 -9.36 -1.66 6.48
CA GLY A 88 -10.30 -0.69 7.06
C GLY A 88 -9.61 0.56 7.60
N LYS A 89 -8.34 0.79 7.24
CA LYS A 89 -7.58 1.99 7.56
C LYS A 89 -6.92 2.54 6.31
N GLN A 90 -6.97 3.85 6.15
CA GLN A 90 -6.33 4.50 5.00
C GLN A 90 -5.27 5.48 5.46
N TYR A 91 -4.27 5.66 4.61
CA TYR A 91 -3.17 6.60 4.82
C TYR A 91 -2.92 7.38 3.52
N THR A 92 -2.46 8.61 3.64
CA THR A 92 -2.01 9.37 2.48
C THR A 92 -0.65 8.86 1.99
N VAL A 93 -0.34 9.12 0.72
CA VAL A 93 1.00 8.85 0.17
C VAL A 93 2.07 9.58 0.99
N LYS A 94 1.80 10.82 1.42
CA LYS A 94 2.69 11.59 2.31
C LYS A 94 2.95 10.86 3.63
N GLN A 95 1.89 10.33 4.27
CA GLN A 95 2.04 9.55 5.51
C GLN A 95 2.88 8.29 5.30
N PHE A 96 2.70 7.61 4.16
CA PHE A 96 3.53 6.44 3.85
C PHE A 96 5.01 6.82 3.69
N VAL A 97 5.33 7.92 3.01
CA VAL A 97 6.70 8.47 2.95
C VAL A 97 7.25 8.73 4.35
N ASN A 98 6.45 9.37 5.23
CA ASN A 98 6.86 9.66 6.60
C ASN A 98 7.18 8.38 7.38
N PHE A 99 6.35 7.34 7.29
CA PHE A 99 6.62 6.06 7.96
C PHE A 99 7.93 5.41 7.49
N VAL A 100 8.25 5.51 6.19
CA VAL A 100 9.51 4.99 5.66
C VAL A 100 10.71 5.83 6.13
N LEU A 101 10.61 7.16 6.17
CA LEU A 101 11.66 8.04 6.68
C LEU A 101 11.91 7.81 8.17
N GLU A 102 10.86 7.63 8.96
CA GLU A 102 10.93 7.32 10.40
C GLU A 102 11.63 5.97 10.62
N GLU A 103 11.27 4.93 9.84
CA GLU A 103 11.88 3.60 9.91
C GLU A 103 13.38 3.65 9.57
N LEU A 104 13.74 4.44 8.56
CA LEU A 104 15.14 4.67 8.15
C LEU A 104 15.92 5.60 9.10
N LYS A 105 15.24 6.19 10.11
CA LYS A 105 15.81 7.18 11.04
C LYS A 105 16.43 8.37 10.30
N ILE A 106 15.77 8.83 9.23
CA ILE A 106 16.14 10.03 8.49
C ILE A 106 15.37 11.20 9.09
N LYS A 107 16.07 12.20 9.66
CA LYS A 107 15.45 13.45 10.09
C LYS A 107 15.04 14.25 8.86
N TYR A 108 13.80 14.73 8.83
CA TYR A 108 13.23 15.39 7.65
C TYR A 108 12.27 16.52 8.03
N TYR A 109 12.01 17.39 7.06
CA TYR A 109 10.95 18.39 7.14
C TYR A 109 10.34 18.65 5.77
N TRP A 110 9.08 19.06 5.75
CA TRP A 110 8.35 19.37 4.53
C TRP A 110 8.23 20.89 4.34
N LYS A 111 8.32 21.34 3.08
CA LYS A 111 8.00 22.70 2.63
C LYS A 111 7.00 22.66 1.48
N GLY A 112 6.16 23.68 1.36
CA GLY A 112 5.15 23.81 0.31
C GLY A 112 3.93 22.94 0.52
N THR A 113 2.94 23.07 -0.36
CA THR A 113 1.65 22.36 -0.36
C THR A 113 1.30 21.89 -1.76
N GLY A 114 0.44 20.88 -1.88
CA GLY A 114 0.01 20.31 -3.16
C GLY A 114 1.19 19.91 -4.03
N ILE A 115 1.19 20.35 -5.30
CA ILE A 115 2.25 20.08 -6.29
C ILE A 115 3.62 20.68 -5.91
N ASN A 116 3.62 21.73 -5.09
CA ASN A 116 4.84 22.39 -4.64
C ASN A 116 5.44 21.75 -3.37
N SER A 117 4.88 20.63 -2.92
CA SER A 117 5.37 19.93 -1.72
C SER A 117 6.74 19.30 -1.98
N LYS A 118 7.69 19.61 -1.09
CA LYS A 118 9.06 19.08 -1.11
C LYS A 118 9.44 18.62 0.30
N CYS A 119 10.13 17.48 0.38
CA CYS A 119 10.71 16.96 1.60
C CYS A 119 12.23 17.12 1.57
N TYR A 120 12.77 17.62 2.66
CA TYR A 120 14.20 17.86 2.83
C TYR A 120 14.73 17.04 3.99
N ASP A 121 15.97 16.57 3.89
CA ASP A 121 16.70 16.01 5.01
C ASP A 121 17.23 17.12 5.95
N HIS A 122 17.88 16.70 7.04
CA HIS A 122 18.43 17.63 8.03
C HIS A 122 19.58 18.52 7.49
N ASN A 123 20.19 18.15 6.37
CA ASN A 123 21.23 18.95 5.69
C ASN A 123 20.63 19.92 4.66
N GLY A 124 19.30 19.98 4.54
CA GLY A 124 18.63 20.83 3.55
C GLY A 124 18.62 20.27 2.12
N LYS A 125 19.03 19.01 1.92
CA LYS A 125 18.95 18.35 0.62
C LYS A 125 17.52 17.91 0.35
N CYS A 126 16.95 18.30 -0.81
CA CYS A 126 15.62 17.85 -1.25
C CYS A 126 15.69 16.35 -1.62
N ILE A 127 14.95 15.52 -0.88
CA ILE A 127 14.92 14.07 -1.03
C ILE A 127 13.63 13.55 -1.67
N VAL A 128 12.51 14.28 -1.51
CA VAL A 128 11.22 13.98 -2.17
C VAL A 128 10.65 15.24 -2.79
N GLU A 129 10.12 15.14 -3.99
CA GLU A 129 9.49 16.24 -4.71
C GLU A 129 8.26 15.77 -5.48
N CYS A 130 7.21 16.61 -5.54
CA CYS A 130 6.08 16.35 -6.42
C CYS A 130 6.44 16.73 -7.86
N ASP A 131 6.01 15.90 -8.81
CA ASP A 131 6.20 16.13 -10.24
C ASP A 131 4.88 15.92 -10.97
N LYS A 132 4.53 16.87 -11.86
CA LYS A 132 3.30 16.84 -12.67
C LYS A 132 3.21 15.59 -13.55
N ALA A 133 4.33 15.06 -14.02
CA ALA A 133 4.39 13.85 -14.84
C ALA A 133 3.80 12.62 -14.13
N TYR A 134 3.77 12.60 -12.78
CA TYR A 134 3.20 11.52 -11.98
C TYR A 134 1.77 11.79 -11.48
N PHE A 135 1.16 12.93 -11.84
CA PHE A 135 -0.25 13.18 -11.55
C PHE A 135 -1.11 12.48 -12.58
N ARG A 136 -2.06 11.68 -12.08
CA ARG A 136 -3.04 11.01 -12.95
C ARG A 136 -4.27 11.91 -13.11
N PRO A 137 -4.75 12.17 -14.34
CA PRO A 137 -5.89 13.05 -14.57
C PRO A 137 -7.18 12.63 -13.84
N LEU A 138 -7.37 11.32 -13.66
CA LEU A 138 -8.54 10.71 -13.01
C LEU A 138 -8.10 9.87 -11.81
N GLU A 139 -7.36 10.46 -10.89
CA GLU A 139 -6.93 9.76 -9.69
C GLU A 139 -8.09 9.68 -8.68
N VAL A 140 -8.31 8.48 -8.14
CA VAL A 140 -9.23 8.29 -7.01
C VAL A 140 -8.58 8.86 -5.75
N ASP A 141 -9.17 9.92 -5.19
CA ASP A 141 -8.60 10.61 -4.02
C ASP A 141 -8.59 9.74 -2.77
N THR A 142 -9.61 8.89 -2.59
CA THR A 142 -9.73 8.07 -1.39
C THR A 142 -10.23 6.67 -1.70
N LEU A 143 -9.56 5.68 -1.16
CA LEU A 143 -9.94 4.26 -1.21
C LEU A 143 -9.89 3.69 0.20
N LEU A 144 -11.06 3.34 0.74
CA LEU A 144 -11.21 2.71 2.05
C LEU A 144 -12.14 1.50 1.93
N GLY A 145 -11.64 0.32 2.26
CA GLY A 145 -12.41 -0.91 2.17
C GLY A 145 -13.21 -1.23 3.43
N ASN A 146 -14.41 -1.77 3.26
CA ASN A 146 -15.20 -2.32 4.36
C ASN A 146 -15.17 -3.85 4.33
N SER A 147 -14.31 -4.43 5.13
CA SER A 147 -14.11 -5.88 5.23
C SER A 147 -14.91 -6.56 6.35
N ARG A 148 -15.99 -5.94 6.85
CA ARG A 148 -16.80 -6.47 7.96
C ARG A 148 -17.31 -7.87 7.68
N LYS A 149 -17.83 -8.15 6.47
CA LYS A 149 -18.30 -9.47 6.05
C LYS A 149 -17.18 -10.50 6.15
N ALA A 150 -16.02 -10.24 5.54
CA ALA A 150 -14.87 -11.15 5.59
C ALA A 150 -14.40 -11.43 7.03
N ARG A 151 -14.35 -10.41 7.88
CA ARG A 151 -13.99 -10.57 9.30
C ARG A 151 -14.98 -11.47 10.05
N LYS A 152 -16.29 -11.26 9.85
CA LYS A 152 -17.36 -12.02 10.53
C LYS A 152 -17.41 -13.45 10.02
N GLU A 153 -17.48 -13.65 8.70
CA GLU A 153 -17.82 -14.94 8.11
C GLU A 153 -16.60 -15.85 7.89
N LEU A 154 -15.43 -15.27 7.62
CA LEU A 154 -14.18 -16.01 7.43
C LEU A 154 -13.35 -16.07 8.72
N ASN A 155 -13.77 -15.41 9.81
CA ASN A 155 -12.92 -15.20 10.98
C ASN A 155 -11.51 -14.70 10.56
N TRP A 156 -11.50 -13.80 9.56
CA TRP A 156 -10.26 -13.21 9.04
C TRP A 156 -9.86 -12.00 9.87
N LYS A 157 -8.58 -11.85 10.14
CA LYS A 157 -8.02 -10.74 10.93
C LYS A 157 -6.80 -10.16 10.24
N VAL A 158 -6.66 -8.84 10.26
CA VAL A 158 -5.44 -8.14 9.86
C VAL A 158 -4.38 -8.33 10.95
N LYS A 159 -3.28 -8.99 10.61
CA LYS A 159 -2.14 -9.24 11.52
C LYS A 159 -1.03 -8.22 11.36
N TYR A 160 -0.91 -7.67 10.16
CA TYR A 160 0.13 -6.69 9.80
C TYR A 160 -0.46 -5.29 9.72
N ASN A 161 -0.09 -4.41 10.64
CA ASN A 161 -0.39 -2.98 10.52
C ASN A 161 0.61 -2.30 9.57
N ILE A 162 0.36 -1.03 9.23
CA ILE A 162 1.20 -0.28 8.28
C ILE A 162 2.67 -0.18 8.73
N LYS A 163 2.95 -0.05 10.04
CA LYS A 163 4.31 0.04 10.56
C LYS A 163 5.08 -1.28 10.38
N LYS A 164 4.43 -2.42 10.65
CA LYS A 164 5.05 -3.75 10.41
C LYS A 164 5.32 -3.97 8.93
N LEU A 165 4.38 -3.57 8.05
CA LEU A 165 4.55 -3.64 6.60
C LEU A 165 5.75 -2.82 6.16
N VAL A 166 5.85 -1.56 6.57
CA VAL A 166 6.97 -0.66 6.23
C VAL A 166 8.29 -1.23 6.75
N ASN A 167 8.35 -1.68 8.00
CA ASN A 167 9.54 -2.29 8.58
C ASN A 167 10.02 -3.48 7.75
N GLU A 168 9.13 -4.41 7.38
CA GLU A 168 9.49 -5.59 6.58
C GLU A 168 10.00 -5.19 5.19
N MET A 169 9.33 -4.24 4.52
CA MET A 169 9.76 -3.74 3.21
C MET A 169 11.11 -3.03 3.26
N VAL A 170 11.32 -2.15 4.24
CA VAL A 170 12.59 -1.42 4.44
C VAL A 170 13.72 -2.38 4.78
N SER A 171 13.49 -3.31 5.71
CA SER A 171 14.50 -4.30 6.11
C SER A 171 14.93 -5.18 4.95
N PHE A 172 14.02 -5.57 4.09
CA PHE A 172 14.32 -6.34 2.88
C PHE A 172 15.15 -5.52 1.88
N GLU A 173 14.76 -4.27 1.61
CA GLU A 173 15.42 -3.40 0.65
C GLU A 173 16.84 -2.97 1.10
N LEU A 174 17.07 -2.86 2.42
CA LEU A 174 18.42 -2.54 2.94
C LEU A 174 19.40 -3.70 2.81
N LYS A 175 18.91 -4.95 2.79
CA LYS A 175 19.74 -6.15 2.66
C LYS A 175 20.15 -6.43 1.21
N ASN A 176 19.37 -5.98 0.27
CA ASN A 176 19.63 -6.08 -1.17
C ASN A 176 20.20 -4.75 -1.71
#